data_d0ea385f6b2bc1d05dc743eb06e01314
#
_entry.id   d0ea385f6b2bc1d05dc743eb06e01314
#
_cell.length_a   1.000
_cell.length_b   1.000
_cell.length_c   1.000
_cell.angle_alpha   90.00
_cell.angle_beta   90.00
_cell.angle_gamma   90.00
#
_symmetry.space_group_name_H-M   'P 1'
#
loop_
_entity.id
_entity.type
_entity.pdbx_description
1 polymer ?
#
loop_
_entity_poly.entity_id
_entity_poly.type
_entity_poly.pdbx_seq_one_letter_code
_entity_poly.pdbx_strand_id
1 'polypeptide(L)'
;MSHPTAPSVSVATSNLTFRWPDGTNLFDGLSLTVPRGRTGLAGANGAGKSTLLRLFAGLLRPASGSVTVGGNLAHLPQNITLDTGLRVDAALGIAERRAALRAIESGDVREEHFETVGDDWDVEERALATLGSLGLGGVELGRTVGQLSGGETVLLRLAALLLERPDVLLLDEPTNNLDLFARRRLYDAVDSWRTGILIVVSHDRDLLERVDRIAELRSGSVSWYGGGWSSYQEALAVQQEAAGRMLRAADADVRRQQRELEETRIKVARRQRHDKKLDGQRKAPRIVAGERKRSAQESGDRLRGLHEDRLDEARERREEAAEAIRRDAEIKVSLPYTAVPAGRTVLTVRGLSLPYGRLREGSLHVQGPERIALIGRNGAGKTTFLRTLTGELAPSTGEATAAVPLKFLPQRLDVLDDALSVADNVARTAPGTTDNQIRSQLARFLFKGARAEQAAGTLSGGERFRAALAATMLAAPAPQLLLLDEPTNNLDLASVRQLTSALESYEGALLIAGHDLPFLESVGITRWMLLDDELRETDADEIRELFGSAESTQAGTA
;
A
#
# COMPACT_ATOMS: atom_id res chain seq x y z
N MET A 1 17.59 -27.75 -41.99
CA MET A 1 16.65 -27.99 -40.88
C MET A 1 16.82 -26.83 -39.90
N SER A 2 15.88 -25.88 -39.94
CA SER A 2 15.89 -24.72 -39.01
C SER A 2 15.50 -25.25 -37.64
N HIS A 3 16.40 -25.17 -36.66
CA HIS A 3 16.03 -25.42 -35.27
C HIS A 3 14.92 -24.45 -34.87
N PRO A 4 13.83 -24.91 -34.26
CA PRO A 4 12.86 -23.99 -33.70
C PRO A 4 13.57 -23.18 -32.62
N THR A 5 13.72 -21.89 -32.86
CA THR A 5 14.17 -20.93 -31.83
C THR A 5 13.22 -21.06 -30.66
N ALA A 6 13.75 -21.42 -29.48
CA ALA A 6 12.96 -21.45 -28.25
C ALA A 6 12.22 -20.10 -28.13
N PRO A 7 10.92 -20.07 -27.77
CA PRO A 7 10.17 -18.85 -27.66
C PRO A 7 10.90 -17.89 -26.74
N SER A 8 11.20 -16.69 -27.24
CA SER A 8 11.90 -15.69 -26.42
C SER A 8 10.98 -15.28 -25.27
N VAL A 9 11.45 -15.50 -24.02
CA VAL A 9 10.72 -15.07 -22.81
C VAL A 9 10.54 -13.56 -22.88
N SER A 10 9.31 -13.09 -22.94
CA SER A 10 8.97 -11.68 -23.08
C SER A 10 7.61 -11.36 -22.47
N VAL A 11 7.47 -10.17 -21.91
CA VAL A 11 6.19 -9.59 -21.47
C VAL A 11 6.13 -8.16 -22.00
N ALA A 12 5.17 -7.87 -22.86
CA ALA A 12 5.02 -6.55 -23.47
C ALA A 12 3.56 -6.17 -23.73
N THR A 13 3.29 -4.87 -23.72
CA THR A 13 2.04 -4.30 -24.22
C THR A 13 2.32 -3.30 -25.34
N SER A 14 1.42 -3.20 -26.31
CA SER A 14 1.47 -2.20 -27.38
C SER A 14 0.14 -1.50 -27.49
N ASN A 15 0.13 -0.19 -27.27
CA ASN A 15 -1.07 0.68 -27.32
C ASN A 15 -2.27 0.11 -26.54
N LEU A 16 -2.00 -0.47 -25.38
CA LEU A 16 -2.99 -1.13 -24.55
C LEU A 16 -4.00 -0.14 -23.99
N THR A 17 -5.28 -0.32 -24.34
CA THR A 17 -6.39 0.41 -23.73
C THR A 17 -7.29 -0.58 -22.99
N PHE A 18 -7.64 -0.24 -21.75
CA PHE A 18 -8.55 -1.04 -20.94
C PHE A 18 -9.57 -0.16 -20.23
N ARG A 19 -10.84 -0.56 -20.31
CA ARG A 19 -11.98 0.08 -19.64
C ARG A 19 -12.77 -0.93 -18.86
N TRP A 20 -13.22 -0.52 -17.68
CA TRP A 20 -14.15 -1.29 -16.88
C TRP A 20 -15.58 -1.24 -17.48
N PRO A 21 -16.47 -2.19 -17.15
CA PRO A 21 -17.87 -2.20 -17.65
C PRO A 21 -18.68 -0.95 -17.26
N ASP A 22 -18.29 -0.25 -16.19
CA ASP A 22 -18.88 1.02 -15.74
C ASP A 22 -18.43 2.24 -16.58
N GLY A 23 -17.57 2.02 -17.58
CA GLY A 23 -17.04 3.05 -18.46
C GLY A 23 -15.75 3.72 -17.97
N THR A 24 -15.26 3.39 -16.77
CA THR A 24 -14.00 3.92 -16.22
C THR A 24 -12.82 3.50 -17.08
N ASN A 25 -12.09 4.48 -17.63
CA ASN A 25 -10.87 4.25 -18.41
C ASN A 25 -9.69 4.07 -17.45
N LEU A 26 -9.02 2.91 -17.50
CA LEU A 26 -7.89 2.60 -16.64
C LEU A 26 -6.55 2.78 -17.36
N PHE A 27 -6.47 2.29 -18.60
CA PHE A 27 -5.30 2.45 -19.47
C PHE A 27 -5.74 3.03 -20.81
N ASP A 28 -4.94 3.95 -21.33
CA ASP A 28 -5.15 4.59 -22.63
C ASP A 28 -3.84 4.63 -23.42
N GLY A 29 -3.65 3.65 -24.31
CA GLY A 29 -2.46 3.56 -25.15
C GLY A 29 -1.19 3.13 -24.42
N LEU A 30 -1.29 2.40 -23.28
CA LEU A 30 -0.12 1.95 -22.52
C LEU A 30 0.76 1.01 -23.34
N SER A 31 2.01 1.41 -23.56
CA SER A 31 3.04 0.59 -24.21
C SER A 31 4.22 0.41 -23.25
N LEU A 32 4.55 -0.85 -22.95
CA LEU A 32 5.68 -1.19 -22.09
C LEU A 32 6.27 -2.54 -22.48
N THR A 33 7.55 -2.72 -22.17
CA THR A 33 8.23 -4.02 -22.25
C THR A 33 8.91 -4.28 -20.93
N VAL A 34 8.65 -5.45 -20.34
CA VAL A 34 9.24 -5.85 -19.06
C VAL A 34 10.54 -6.62 -19.37
N PRO A 35 11.68 -6.14 -18.90
CA PRO A 35 12.97 -6.84 -19.11
C PRO A 35 13.06 -8.09 -18.23
N ARG A 36 13.94 -9.03 -18.60
CA ARG A 36 14.26 -10.21 -17.79
C ARG A 36 14.80 -9.81 -16.41
N GLY A 37 14.59 -10.67 -15.43
CA GLY A 37 14.94 -10.44 -14.02
C GLY A 37 13.72 -10.13 -13.17
N ARG A 38 13.93 -9.56 -12.01
CA ARG A 38 12.92 -9.29 -11.00
C ARG A 38 12.48 -7.83 -11.10
N THR A 39 11.19 -7.61 -11.27
CA THR A 39 10.59 -6.28 -11.39
C THR A 39 9.52 -6.09 -10.31
N GLY A 40 9.67 -5.09 -9.45
CA GLY A 40 8.64 -4.62 -8.54
C GLY A 40 7.69 -3.66 -9.26
N LEU A 41 6.38 -3.90 -9.21
CA LEU A 41 5.37 -2.98 -9.77
C LEU A 41 4.75 -2.16 -8.64
N ALA A 42 5.18 -0.91 -8.54
CA ALA A 42 4.73 0.07 -7.56
C ALA A 42 3.63 0.99 -8.13
N GLY A 43 2.86 1.65 -7.26
CA GLY A 43 1.83 2.61 -7.64
C GLY A 43 0.72 2.69 -6.59
N ALA A 44 -0.09 3.74 -6.62
CA ALA A 44 -1.22 3.91 -5.71
C ALA A 44 -2.25 2.79 -5.83
N ASN A 45 -3.07 2.58 -4.79
CA ASN A 45 -4.21 1.69 -4.87
C ASN A 45 -5.19 2.22 -5.93
N GLY A 46 -5.71 1.30 -6.75
CA GLY A 46 -6.57 1.66 -7.89
C GLY A 46 -5.82 2.11 -9.17
N ALA A 47 -4.48 2.23 -9.16
CA ALA A 47 -3.71 2.59 -10.36
C ALA A 47 -3.76 1.54 -11.47
N GLY A 48 -4.24 0.32 -11.17
CA GLY A 48 -4.40 -0.74 -12.18
C GLY A 48 -3.33 -1.83 -12.13
N LYS A 49 -2.52 -1.91 -11.05
CA LYS A 49 -1.44 -2.92 -10.92
C LYS A 49 -1.94 -4.36 -11.11
N SER A 50 -2.92 -4.77 -10.32
CA SER A 50 -3.53 -6.12 -10.42
C SER A 50 -4.25 -6.33 -11.75
N THR A 51 -4.85 -5.28 -12.32
CA THR A 51 -5.49 -5.34 -13.64
C THR A 51 -4.46 -5.60 -14.72
N LEU A 52 -3.29 -4.97 -14.64
CA LEU A 52 -2.19 -5.18 -15.58
C LEU A 52 -1.66 -6.63 -15.50
N LEU A 53 -1.49 -7.19 -14.28
CA LEU A 53 -1.11 -8.59 -14.11
C LEU A 53 -2.17 -9.55 -14.69
N ARG A 54 -3.46 -9.28 -14.47
CA ARG A 54 -4.55 -10.10 -15.05
C ARG A 54 -4.61 -10.01 -16.58
N LEU A 55 -4.24 -8.88 -17.17
CA LEU A 55 -4.10 -8.72 -18.62
C LEU A 55 -2.91 -9.54 -19.13
N PHE A 56 -1.76 -9.52 -18.45
CA PHE A 56 -0.63 -10.40 -18.78
C PHE A 56 -0.97 -11.88 -18.65
N ALA A 57 -1.75 -12.24 -17.61
CA ALA A 57 -2.21 -13.61 -17.40
C ALA A 57 -3.32 -14.06 -18.38
N GLY A 58 -3.80 -13.18 -19.27
CA GLY A 58 -4.89 -13.48 -20.21
C GLY A 58 -6.27 -13.62 -19.56
N LEU A 59 -6.39 -13.27 -18.26
CA LEU A 59 -7.65 -13.31 -17.50
C LEU A 59 -8.59 -12.15 -17.84
N LEU A 60 -8.05 -11.07 -18.41
CA LEU A 60 -8.79 -9.92 -18.92
C LEU A 60 -8.41 -9.68 -20.38
N ARG A 61 -9.34 -9.14 -21.15
CA ARG A 61 -9.11 -8.75 -22.55
C ARG A 61 -9.02 -7.24 -22.67
N PRO A 62 -8.03 -6.70 -23.40
CA PRO A 62 -7.94 -5.27 -23.66
C PRO A 62 -9.10 -4.81 -24.56
N ALA A 63 -9.51 -3.54 -24.43
CA ALA A 63 -10.47 -2.90 -25.32
C ALA A 63 -9.84 -2.62 -26.69
N SER A 64 -8.53 -2.26 -26.71
CA SER A 64 -7.72 -2.12 -27.93
C SER A 64 -6.23 -2.31 -27.59
N GLY A 65 -5.40 -2.46 -28.61
CA GLY A 65 -3.99 -2.77 -28.47
C GLY A 65 -3.74 -4.26 -28.27
N SER A 66 -2.54 -4.62 -27.85
CA SER A 66 -2.14 -6.02 -27.66
C SER A 66 -1.32 -6.25 -26.39
N VAL A 67 -1.42 -7.46 -25.87
CA VAL A 67 -0.58 -8.00 -24.79
C VAL A 67 0.13 -9.22 -25.35
N THR A 68 1.44 -9.27 -25.20
CA THR A 68 2.27 -10.39 -25.67
C THR A 68 3.05 -10.95 -24.47
N VAL A 69 2.87 -12.26 -24.24
CA VAL A 69 3.64 -13.01 -23.24
C VAL A 69 4.23 -14.23 -23.94
N GLY A 70 5.56 -14.33 -23.92
CA GLY A 70 6.31 -15.48 -24.45
C GLY A 70 6.84 -16.35 -23.31
N GLY A 71 6.68 -17.67 -23.46
CA GLY A 71 7.06 -18.64 -22.44
C GLY A 71 5.89 -19.12 -21.56
N ASN A 72 6.20 -20.03 -20.62
CA ASN A 72 5.23 -20.55 -19.65
C ASN A 72 4.99 -19.50 -18.55
N LEU A 73 3.72 -19.12 -18.34
CA LEU A 73 3.33 -18.09 -17.36
C LEU A 73 2.61 -18.71 -16.18
N ALA A 74 3.04 -18.34 -14.98
CA ALA A 74 2.35 -18.63 -13.73
C ALA A 74 1.90 -17.34 -13.03
N HIS A 75 0.71 -17.35 -12.42
CA HIS A 75 0.13 -16.19 -11.74
C HIS A 75 -0.38 -16.55 -10.34
N LEU A 76 0.13 -15.84 -9.34
CA LEU A 76 -0.37 -15.86 -7.96
C LEU A 76 -1.28 -14.64 -7.78
N PRO A 77 -2.62 -14.82 -7.72
CA PRO A 77 -3.54 -13.71 -7.52
C PRO A 77 -3.55 -13.24 -6.06
N GLN A 78 -3.95 -12.00 -5.84
CA GLN A 78 -4.07 -11.39 -4.50
C GLN A 78 -4.98 -12.19 -3.56
N ASN A 79 -6.12 -12.67 -4.07
CA ASN A 79 -7.05 -13.49 -3.30
C ASN A 79 -6.90 -14.96 -3.71
N ILE A 80 -6.34 -15.75 -2.81
CA ILE A 80 -6.15 -17.18 -3.01
C ILE A 80 -7.34 -17.90 -2.36
N THR A 81 -8.20 -18.47 -3.18
CA THR A 81 -9.26 -19.34 -2.72
C THR A 81 -8.89 -20.79 -3.09
N LEU A 82 -8.47 -21.57 -2.10
CA LEU A 82 -8.31 -23.01 -2.26
C LEU A 82 -9.47 -23.71 -1.56
N ASP A 83 -9.96 -24.78 -2.17
CA ASP A 83 -10.92 -25.66 -1.52
C ASP A 83 -10.26 -26.29 -0.28
N THR A 84 -10.82 -26.05 0.89
CA THR A 84 -10.32 -26.56 2.16
C THR A 84 -10.35 -28.08 2.27
N GLY A 85 -11.20 -28.74 1.49
CA GLY A 85 -11.26 -30.19 1.37
C GLY A 85 -10.19 -30.80 0.46
N LEU A 86 -9.51 -29.98 -0.34
CA LEU A 86 -8.49 -30.44 -1.27
C LEU A 86 -7.25 -30.95 -0.53
N ARG A 87 -6.66 -32.04 -1.02
CA ARG A 87 -5.40 -32.56 -0.46
C ARG A 87 -4.22 -31.72 -0.97
N VAL A 88 -3.12 -31.71 -0.21
CA VAL A 88 -1.90 -30.99 -0.57
C VAL A 88 -1.33 -31.47 -1.91
N ASP A 89 -1.27 -32.76 -2.18
CA ASP A 89 -0.80 -33.29 -3.47
C ASP A 89 -1.69 -32.82 -4.66
N ALA A 90 -3.00 -32.73 -4.44
CA ALA A 90 -3.92 -32.19 -5.45
C ALA A 90 -3.77 -30.69 -5.63
N ALA A 91 -3.55 -29.93 -4.54
CA ALA A 91 -3.27 -28.49 -4.59
C ALA A 91 -1.95 -28.17 -5.31
N LEU A 92 -0.96 -29.08 -5.24
CA LEU A 92 0.31 -29.01 -5.97
C LEU A 92 0.18 -29.46 -7.44
N GLY A 93 -0.96 -30.03 -7.87
CA GLY A 93 -1.16 -30.54 -9.22
C GLY A 93 -0.44 -31.85 -9.51
N ILE A 94 -0.03 -32.62 -8.48
CA ILE A 94 0.76 -33.85 -8.62
C ILE A 94 0.00 -35.13 -8.25
N ALA A 95 -1.26 -35.01 -7.80
CA ALA A 95 -2.01 -36.13 -7.22
C ALA A 95 -2.13 -37.34 -8.16
N GLU A 96 -2.42 -37.09 -9.45
CA GLU A 96 -2.57 -38.16 -10.45
C GLU A 96 -1.24 -38.88 -10.72
N ARG A 97 -0.15 -38.09 -10.94
CA ARG A 97 1.19 -38.67 -11.17
C ARG A 97 1.69 -39.46 -9.96
N ARG A 98 1.45 -38.91 -8.75
CA ARG A 98 1.78 -39.57 -7.49
C ARG A 98 1.00 -40.88 -7.30
N ALA A 99 -0.29 -40.88 -7.64
CA ALA A 99 -1.11 -42.11 -7.57
C ALA A 99 -0.61 -43.18 -8.56
N ALA A 100 -0.26 -42.77 -9.79
CA ALA A 100 0.30 -43.66 -10.80
C ALA A 100 1.67 -44.21 -10.37
N LEU A 101 2.57 -43.41 -9.81
CA LEU A 101 3.85 -43.85 -9.26
C LEU A 101 3.65 -44.93 -8.18
N ARG A 102 2.76 -44.70 -7.23
CA ARG A 102 2.44 -45.68 -6.16
C ARG A 102 1.80 -46.97 -6.69
N ALA A 103 0.99 -46.87 -7.74
CA ALA A 103 0.43 -48.03 -8.40
C ALA A 103 1.55 -48.89 -9.03
N ILE A 104 2.50 -48.27 -9.74
CA ILE A 104 3.66 -48.94 -10.33
C ILE A 104 4.53 -49.59 -9.23
N GLU A 105 4.84 -48.84 -8.17
CA GLU A 105 5.61 -49.34 -7.02
C GLU A 105 4.93 -50.55 -6.32
N SER A 106 3.59 -50.58 -6.31
CA SER A 106 2.81 -51.70 -5.76
C SER A 106 2.68 -52.87 -6.71
N GLY A 107 3.27 -52.82 -7.92
CA GLY A 107 3.29 -53.88 -8.93
C GLY A 107 2.18 -53.79 -9.98
N ASP A 108 1.43 -52.67 -10.04
CA ASP A 108 0.45 -52.45 -11.12
C ASP A 108 1.17 -51.85 -12.35
N VAL A 109 1.45 -52.72 -13.34
CA VAL A 109 2.22 -52.37 -14.55
C VAL A 109 1.35 -51.96 -15.74
N ARG A 110 0.13 -51.48 -15.52
CA ARG A 110 -0.73 -51.00 -16.61
C ARG A 110 -0.10 -49.79 -17.31
N GLU A 111 -0.18 -49.79 -18.64
CA GLU A 111 0.43 -48.77 -19.50
C GLU A 111 -0.04 -47.35 -19.14
N GLU A 112 -1.31 -47.18 -18.77
CA GLU A 112 -1.90 -45.91 -18.35
C GLU A 112 -1.15 -45.20 -17.19
N HIS A 113 -0.54 -45.98 -16.28
CA HIS A 113 0.25 -45.42 -15.18
C HIS A 113 1.57 -44.83 -15.68
N PHE A 114 2.24 -45.56 -16.60
CA PHE A 114 3.49 -45.07 -17.21
C PHE A 114 3.24 -43.83 -18.08
N GLU A 115 2.13 -43.78 -18.83
CA GLU A 115 1.74 -42.61 -19.59
C GLU A 115 1.45 -41.41 -18.69
N THR A 116 0.77 -41.62 -17.54
CA THR A 116 0.46 -40.55 -16.56
C THR A 116 1.72 -40.00 -15.91
N VAL A 117 2.69 -40.83 -15.57
CA VAL A 117 3.98 -40.44 -15.00
C VAL A 117 4.83 -39.74 -16.04
N GLY A 118 4.88 -40.22 -17.28
CA GLY A 118 5.72 -39.70 -18.35
C GLY A 118 7.19 -39.63 -17.92
N ASP A 119 7.77 -38.42 -18.03
CA ASP A 119 9.16 -38.15 -17.61
C ASP A 119 9.28 -37.70 -16.13
N ASP A 120 8.17 -37.59 -15.41
CA ASP A 120 8.10 -36.97 -14.05
C ASP A 120 8.25 -38.02 -12.91
N TRP A 121 9.20 -38.93 -13.01
CA TRP A 121 9.45 -39.98 -12.01
C TRP A 121 9.87 -39.45 -10.63
N ASP A 122 10.45 -38.25 -10.58
CA ASP A 122 10.93 -37.55 -9.37
C ASP A 122 9.90 -36.53 -8.82
N VAL A 123 8.64 -36.57 -9.27
CA VAL A 123 7.65 -35.57 -8.95
C VAL A 123 7.38 -35.41 -7.44
N GLU A 124 7.38 -36.52 -6.69
CA GLU A 124 7.17 -36.49 -5.23
C GLU A 124 8.37 -35.89 -4.51
N GLU A 125 9.61 -36.25 -4.90
CA GLU A 125 10.84 -35.65 -4.32
C GLU A 125 10.97 -34.18 -4.63
N ARG A 126 10.70 -33.78 -5.87
CA ARG A 126 10.68 -32.35 -6.23
C ARG A 126 9.63 -31.56 -5.46
N ALA A 127 8.44 -32.12 -5.29
CA ALA A 127 7.38 -31.47 -4.51
C ALA A 127 7.80 -31.28 -3.04
N LEU A 128 8.37 -32.31 -2.42
CA LEU A 128 8.87 -32.25 -1.04
C LEU A 128 10.04 -31.28 -0.91
N ALA A 129 10.97 -31.25 -1.87
CA ALA A 129 12.08 -30.30 -1.89
C ALA A 129 11.57 -28.85 -2.03
N THR A 130 10.59 -28.61 -2.90
CA THR A 130 9.98 -27.28 -3.08
C THR A 130 9.22 -26.86 -1.82
N LEU A 131 8.44 -27.75 -1.21
CA LEU A 131 7.78 -27.49 0.06
C LEU A 131 8.81 -27.18 1.17
N GLY A 132 9.91 -27.96 1.22
CA GLY A 132 11.00 -27.74 2.18
C GLY A 132 11.64 -26.37 2.03
N SER A 133 11.94 -25.91 0.80
CA SER A 133 12.51 -24.59 0.53
C SER A 133 11.60 -23.43 0.97
N LEU A 134 10.27 -23.66 0.96
CA LEU A 134 9.27 -22.71 1.43
C LEU A 134 8.88 -22.91 2.91
N GLY A 135 9.63 -23.73 3.66
CA GLY A 135 9.38 -23.98 5.09
C GLY A 135 8.17 -24.87 5.39
N LEU A 136 7.64 -25.56 4.38
CA LEU A 136 6.52 -26.50 4.48
C LEU A 136 6.98 -27.97 4.49
N GLY A 137 8.26 -28.26 4.79
CA GLY A 137 8.83 -29.62 4.76
C GLY A 137 8.17 -30.62 5.73
N GLY A 138 7.48 -30.14 6.77
CA GLY A 138 6.70 -30.96 7.69
C GLY A 138 5.25 -31.21 7.24
N VAL A 139 4.83 -30.71 6.07
CA VAL A 139 3.46 -30.87 5.57
C VAL A 139 3.36 -32.16 4.77
N GLU A 140 2.57 -33.10 5.28
CA GLU A 140 2.30 -34.35 4.56
C GLU A 140 1.45 -34.09 3.30
N LEU A 141 1.85 -34.68 2.18
CA LEU A 141 1.15 -34.57 0.88
C LEU A 141 -0.31 -35.07 0.91
N GLY A 142 -0.64 -35.94 1.86
CA GLY A 142 -1.99 -36.48 2.07
C GLY A 142 -2.90 -35.60 2.93
N ARG A 143 -2.36 -34.59 3.59
CA ARG A 143 -3.08 -33.64 4.48
C ARG A 143 -4.03 -32.76 3.67
N THR A 144 -5.12 -32.30 4.27
CA THR A 144 -6.04 -31.35 3.60
C THR A 144 -5.60 -29.90 3.80
N VAL A 145 -5.86 -29.06 2.78
CA VAL A 145 -5.53 -27.62 2.78
C VAL A 145 -6.20 -26.89 3.94
N GLY A 146 -7.42 -27.30 4.35
CA GLY A 146 -8.12 -26.69 5.47
C GLY A 146 -7.44 -26.85 6.84
N GLN A 147 -6.41 -27.69 6.94
CA GLN A 147 -5.59 -27.85 8.15
C GLN A 147 -4.36 -26.94 8.15
N LEU A 148 -4.14 -26.18 7.07
CA LEU A 148 -3.04 -25.23 6.94
C LEU A 148 -3.50 -23.85 7.39
N SER A 149 -2.56 -23.06 7.92
CA SER A 149 -2.78 -21.63 8.17
C SER A 149 -2.92 -20.85 6.85
N GLY A 150 -3.49 -19.65 6.89
CA GLY A 150 -3.60 -18.80 5.70
C GLY A 150 -2.24 -18.52 5.03
N GLY A 151 -1.18 -18.32 5.82
CA GLY A 151 0.17 -18.13 5.30
C GLY A 151 0.74 -19.38 4.64
N GLU A 152 0.57 -20.55 5.26
CA GLU A 152 0.97 -21.84 4.67
C GLU A 152 0.21 -22.12 3.37
N THR A 153 -1.06 -21.72 3.27
CA THR A 153 -1.87 -21.86 2.04
C THR A 153 -1.31 -21.00 0.89
N VAL A 154 -0.86 -19.77 1.18
CA VAL A 154 -0.19 -18.91 0.18
C VAL A 154 1.12 -19.55 -0.29
N LEU A 155 1.95 -20.03 0.64
CA LEU A 155 3.22 -20.69 0.32
C LEU A 155 3.01 -22.01 -0.43
N LEU A 156 1.97 -22.78 -0.10
CA LEU A 156 1.58 -23.98 -0.85
C LEU A 156 1.20 -23.64 -2.30
N ARG A 157 0.43 -22.56 -2.51
CA ARG A 157 0.10 -22.12 -3.87
C ARG A 157 1.34 -21.66 -4.63
N LEU A 158 2.25 -20.94 -3.98
CA LEU A 158 3.53 -20.56 -4.57
C LEU A 158 4.36 -21.80 -4.94
N ALA A 159 4.41 -22.83 -4.06
CA ALA A 159 5.07 -24.11 -4.35
C ALA A 159 4.51 -24.76 -5.62
N ALA A 160 3.19 -24.81 -5.76
CA ALA A 160 2.52 -25.35 -6.95
C ALA A 160 2.97 -24.63 -8.23
N LEU A 161 3.03 -23.27 -8.20
CA LEU A 161 3.48 -22.48 -9.34
C LEU A 161 4.96 -22.68 -9.67
N LEU A 162 5.82 -22.80 -8.67
CA LEU A 162 7.26 -23.03 -8.86
C LEU A 162 7.56 -24.44 -9.41
N LEU A 163 6.74 -25.45 -9.06
CA LEU A 163 6.86 -26.81 -9.61
C LEU A 163 6.64 -26.86 -11.12
N GLU A 164 5.83 -25.96 -11.67
CA GLU A 164 5.60 -25.81 -13.11
C GLU A 164 6.80 -25.20 -13.86
N ARG A 165 7.84 -24.73 -13.15
CA ARG A 165 9.04 -24.08 -13.69
C ARG A 165 8.71 -22.97 -14.70
N PRO A 166 7.94 -21.95 -14.31
CA PRO A 166 7.49 -20.92 -15.23
C PRO A 166 8.63 -20.05 -15.74
N ASP A 167 8.54 -19.61 -17.00
CA ASP A 167 9.41 -18.59 -17.58
C ASP A 167 9.04 -17.19 -17.12
N VAL A 168 7.74 -16.97 -16.84
CA VAL A 168 7.15 -15.72 -16.34
C VAL A 168 6.35 -16.01 -15.09
N LEU A 169 6.72 -15.38 -13.97
CA LEU A 169 6.01 -15.49 -12.70
C LEU A 169 5.44 -14.14 -12.30
N LEU A 170 4.12 -14.07 -12.12
CA LEU A 170 3.39 -12.89 -11.68
C LEU A 170 2.91 -13.09 -10.24
N LEU A 171 3.30 -12.21 -9.32
CA LEU A 171 2.90 -12.24 -7.92
C LEU A 171 2.11 -10.96 -7.59
N ASP A 172 0.83 -11.10 -7.23
CA ASP A 172 -0.05 -9.98 -6.89
C ASP A 172 -0.26 -9.91 -5.38
N GLU A 173 0.40 -8.95 -4.71
CA GLU A 173 0.40 -8.73 -3.26
C GLU A 173 0.65 -10.02 -2.45
N PRO A 174 1.74 -10.75 -2.73
CA PRO A 174 1.96 -12.08 -2.14
C PRO A 174 2.28 -12.04 -0.63
N THR A 175 2.61 -10.87 -0.07
CA THR A 175 2.92 -10.68 1.35
C THR A 175 1.69 -10.45 2.22
N ASN A 176 0.52 -10.24 1.62
CA ASN A 176 -0.71 -10.03 2.37
C ASN A 176 -1.07 -11.28 3.19
N ASN A 177 -1.43 -11.05 4.46
CA ASN A 177 -1.78 -12.10 5.43
C ASN A 177 -0.65 -13.09 5.76
N LEU A 178 0.60 -12.82 5.34
CA LEU A 178 1.77 -13.59 5.76
C LEU A 178 2.33 -13.02 7.07
N ASP A 179 2.64 -13.90 8.03
CA ASP A 179 3.47 -13.53 9.17
C ASP A 179 4.94 -13.37 8.75
N LEU A 180 5.78 -12.87 9.66
CA LEU A 180 7.19 -12.61 9.38
C LEU A 180 7.94 -13.86 8.89
N PHE A 181 7.58 -15.03 9.42
CA PHE A 181 8.19 -16.29 9.03
C PHE A 181 7.85 -16.68 7.59
N ALA A 182 6.57 -16.63 7.23
CA ALA A 182 6.10 -16.92 5.87
C ALA A 182 6.62 -15.87 4.86
N ARG A 183 6.69 -14.57 5.24
CA ARG A 183 7.30 -13.53 4.40
C ARG A 183 8.76 -13.83 4.09
N ARG A 184 9.54 -14.26 5.08
CA ARG A 184 10.95 -14.62 4.86
C ARG A 184 11.10 -15.71 3.79
N ARG A 185 10.26 -16.76 3.85
CA ARG A 185 10.27 -17.83 2.85
C ARG A 185 9.91 -17.35 1.45
N LEU A 186 8.96 -16.43 1.36
CA LEU A 186 8.66 -15.75 0.09
C LEU A 186 9.86 -14.95 -0.42
N TYR A 187 10.55 -14.21 0.46
CA TYR A 187 11.76 -13.46 0.09
C TYR A 187 12.86 -14.37 -0.44
N ASP A 188 13.13 -15.48 0.25
CA ASP A 188 14.12 -16.46 -0.18
C ASP A 188 13.76 -17.04 -1.57
N ALA A 189 12.47 -17.29 -1.84
CA ALA A 189 12.00 -17.73 -3.15
C ALA A 189 12.23 -16.67 -4.24
N VAL A 190 11.96 -15.39 -3.95
CA VAL A 190 12.23 -14.27 -4.87
C VAL A 190 13.74 -14.09 -5.09
N ASP A 191 14.54 -14.20 -4.04
CA ASP A 191 16.01 -14.11 -4.14
C ASP A 191 16.61 -15.26 -4.94
N SER A 192 15.98 -16.45 -4.93
CA SER A 192 16.41 -17.61 -5.71
C SER A 192 16.07 -17.50 -7.19
N TRP A 193 15.19 -16.58 -7.60
CA TRP A 193 14.79 -16.40 -8.99
C TRP A 193 15.95 -15.84 -9.84
N ARG A 194 16.46 -16.64 -10.79
CA ARG A 194 17.64 -16.30 -11.61
C ARG A 194 17.34 -16.17 -13.10
N THR A 195 16.29 -16.78 -13.59
CA THR A 195 15.99 -16.87 -15.02
C THR A 195 14.55 -16.44 -15.29
N GLY A 196 14.30 -15.96 -16.51
CA GLY A 196 12.97 -15.52 -16.90
C GLY A 196 12.60 -14.12 -16.41
N ILE A 197 11.28 -13.89 -16.23
CA ILE A 197 10.71 -12.63 -15.80
C ILE A 197 9.89 -12.88 -14.54
N LEU A 198 10.22 -12.18 -13.46
CA LEU A 198 9.42 -12.11 -12.25
C LEU A 198 8.84 -10.71 -12.11
N ILE A 199 7.51 -10.59 -11.99
CA ILE A 199 6.83 -9.33 -11.70
C ILE A 199 6.11 -9.48 -10.36
N VAL A 200 6.44 -8.60 -9.42
CA VAL A 200 5.85 -8.58 -8.08
C VAL A 200 5.12 -7.26 -7.87
N VAL A 201 3.81 -7.31 -7.67
CA VAL A 201 3.05 -6.19 -7.11
C VAL A 201 3.11 -6.32 -5.60
N SER A 202 3.66 -5.34 -4.92
CA SER A 202 3.70 -5.34 -3.45
C SER A 202 3.84 -3.93 -2.87
N HIS A 203 3.40 -3.80 -1.63
CA HIS A 203 3.64 -2.64 -0.77
C HIS A 203 4.65 -2.94 0.34
N ASP A 204 5.17 -4.15 0.37
CA ASP A 204 6.20 -4.63 1.28
C ASP A 204 7.58 -4.10 0.82
N ARG A 205 8.20 -3.26 1.67
CA ARG A 205 9.46 -2.60 1.35
C ARG A 205 10.63 -3.59 1.27
N ASP A 206 10.63 -4.59 2.16
CA ASP A 206 11.68 -5.60 2.22
C ASP A 206 11.63 -6.52 0.99
N LEU A 207 10.43 -6.81 0.48
CA LEU A 207 10.27 -7.54 -0.77
C LEU A 207 10.70 -6.69 -1.97
N LEU A 208 10.32 -5.41 -2.00
CA LEU A 208 10.72 -4.49 -3.07
C LEU A 208 12.21 -4.12 -3.04
N GLU A 209 12.92 -4.33 -1.93
CA GLU A 209 14.38 -4.18 -1.88
C GLU A 209 15.11 -5.29 -2.64
N ARG A 210 14.46 -6.45 -2.84
CA ARG A 210 15.03 -7.66 -3.46
C ARG A 210 14.88 -7.74 -4.97
N VAL A 211 14.21 -6.74 -5.58
CA VAL A 211 14.03 -6.70 -7.03
C VAL A 211 15.18 -5.98 -7.71
N ASP A 212 15.37 -6.24 -9.00
CA ASP A 212 16.46 -5.63 -9.80
C ASP A 212 16.06 -4.21 -10.27
N ARG A 213 14.75 -3.93 -10.33
CA ARG A 213 14.19 -2.64 -10.74
C ARG A 213 12.75 -2.47 -10.26
N ILE A 214 12.30 -1.22 -10.21
CA ILE A 214 10.93 -0.87 -9.90
C ILE A 214 10.30 -0.18 -11.12
N ALA A 215 9.11 -0.68 -11.51
CA ALA A 215 8.21 -0.05 -12.47
C ALA A 215 7.10 0.66 -11.69
N GLU A 216 7.04 1.98 -11.77
CA GLU A 216 5.97 2.75 -11.15
C GLU A 216 4.84 3.00 -12.14
N LEU A 217 3.64 2.48 -11.83
CA LEU A 217 2.41 2.73 -12.57
C LEU A 217 1.69 3.94 -11.98
N ARG A 218 1.64 5.05 -12.77
CA ARG A 218 1.01 6.29 -12.35
C ARG A 218 0.26 6.93 -13.53
N SER A 219 -1.00 7.30 -13.32
CA SER A 219 -1.83 7.97 -14.32
C SER A 219 -1.79 7.30 -15.71
N GLY A 220 -1.85 5.95 -15.73
CA GLY A 220 -1.84 5.17 -16.98
C GLY A 220 -0.48 5.08 -17.68
N SER A 221 0.60 5.58 -17.10
CA SER A 221 1.97 5.49 -17.61
C SER A 221 2.88 4.73 -16.66
N VAL A 222 4.01 4.19 -17.19
CA VAL A 222 5.01 3.45 -16.40
C VAL A 222 6.34 4.16 -16.46
N SER A 223 6.89 4.45 -15.29
CA SER A 223 8.26 4.97 -15.11
C SER A 223 9.15 3.89 -14.51
N TRP A 224 10.39 3.78 -15.02
CA TRP A 224 11.34 2.74 -14.62
C TRP A 224 12.44 3.31 -13.75
N TYR A 225 12.74 2.59 -12.65
CA TYR A 225 13.82 2.91 -11.71
C TYR A 225 14.70 1.66 -11.53
N GLY A 226 16.00 1.83 -11.62
CA GLY A 226 16.96 0.74 -11.36
C GLY A 226 17.16 0.53 -9.86
N GLY A 227 17.41 -0.72 -9.45
CA GLY A 227 17.60 -1.09 -8.06
C GLY A 227 16.29 -1.37 -7.30
N GLY A 228 16.42 -1.64 -6.00
CA GLY A 228 15.33 -1.94 -5.10
C GLY A 228 14.62 -0.70 -4.57
N TRP A 229 13.89 -0.90 -3.47
CA TRP A 229 13.07 0.13 -2.83
C TRP A 229 13.87 1.37 -2.41
N SER A 230 15.04 1.19 -1.80
CA SER A 230 15.90 2.29 -1.35
C SER A 230 16.33 3.19 -2.50
N SER A 231 16.80 2.61 -3.61
CA SER A 231 17.17 3.36 -4.82
C SER A 231 15.99 4.11 -5.44
N TYR A 232 14.81 3.49 -5.45
CA TYR A 232 13.58 4.13 -5.91
C TYR A 232 13.20 5.33 -5.05
N GLN A 233 13.27 5.22 -3.71
CA GLN A 233 12.99 6.32 -2.78
C GLN A 233 13.95 7.49 -2.98
N GLU A 234 15.24 7.22 -3.15
CA GLU A 234 16.24 8.24 -3.41
C GLU A 234 15.97 8.98 -4.73
N ALA A 235 15.68 8.25 -5.81
CA ALA A 235 15.32 8.84 -7.09
C ALA A 235 14.08 9.73 -6.99
N LEU A 236 13.04 9.27 -6.24
CA LEU A 236 11.86 10.07 -5.98
C LEU A 236 12.16 11.35 -5.18
N ALA A 237 12.99 11.27 -4.15
CA ALA A 237 13.38 12.43 -3.35
C ALA A 237 14.07 13.49 -4.20
N VAL A 238 14.99 13.08 -5.07
CA VAL A 238 15.67 13.99 -6.02
C VAL A 238 14.68 14.64 -6.99
N GLN A 239 13.76 13.85 -7.55
CA GLN A 239 12.72 14.37 -8.46
C GLN A 239 11.80 15.39 -7.74
N GLN A 240 11.38 15.09 -6.51
CA GLN A 240 10.53 15.98 -5.71
C GLN A 240 11.23 17.29 -5.34
N GLU A 241 12.50 17.22 -4.98
CA GLU A 241 13.30 18.42 -4.71
C GLU A 241 13.45 19.30 -5.96
N ALA A 242 13.70 18.68 -7.12
CA ALA A 242 13.77 19.39 -8.40
C ALA A 242 12.43 20.04 -8.76
N ALA A 243 11.32 19.31 -8.65
CA ALA A 243 9.98 19.84 -8.88
C ALA A 243 9.65 21.00 -7.90
N GLY A 244 10.02 20.87 -6.62
CA GLY A 244 9.85 21.92 -5.63
C GLY A 244 10.68 23.18 -5.94
N ARG A 245 11.89 23.04 -6.47
CA ARG A 245 12.70 24.18 -6.96
C ARG A 245 12.03 24.86 -8.16
N MET A 246 11.52 24.08 -9.12
CA MET A 246 10.81 24.61 -10.29
C MET A 246 9.56 25.39 -9.91
N LEU A 247 8.73 24.85 -8.99
CA LEU A 247 7.54 25.56 -8.52
C LEU A 247 7.88 26.86 -7.81
N ARG A 248 8.89 26.87 -6.93
CA ARG A 248 9.33 28.12 -6.26
C ARG A 248 9.81 29.17 -7.27
N ALA A 249 10.52 28.77 -8.32
CA ALA A 249 10.96 29.65 -9.40
C ALA A 249 9.75 30.20 -10.20
N ALA A 250 8.79 29.34 -10.54
CA ALA A 250 7.57 29.76 -11.25
C ALA A 250 6.69 30.69 -10.40
N ASP A 251 6.53 30.43 -9.09
CA ASP A 251 5.83 31.34 -8.16
C ASP A 251 6.52 32.71 -8.07
N ALA A 252 7.85 32.76 -8.07
CA ALA A 252 8.60 34.01 -8.07
C ALA A 252 8.41 34.78 -9.39
N ASP A 253 8.33 34.06 -10.53
CA ASP A 253 8.07 34.66 -11.85
C ASP A 253 6.66 35.25 -11.92
N VAL A 254 5.63 34.54 -11.49
CA VAL A 254 4.25 35.05 -11.42
C VAL A 254 4.19 36.34 -10.58
N ARG A 255 4.82 36.34 -9.40
CA ARG A 255 4.87 37.55 -8.54
C ARG A 255 5.60 38.72 -9.20
N ARG A 256 6.64 38.45 -10.01
CA ARG A 256 7.37 39.47 -10.77
C ARG A 256 6.48 40.06 -11.86
N GLN A 257 5.83 39.20 -12.69
CA GLN A 257 4.95 39.62 -13.78
C GLN A 257 3.74 40.42 -13.24
N GLN A 258 3.15 39.99 -12.11
CA GLN A 258 2.09 40.75 -11.43
C GLN A 258 2.54 42.19 -11.04
N ARG A 259 3.74 42.33 -10.47
CA ARG A 259 4.28 43.64 -10.11
C ARG A 259 4.54 44.53 -11.34
N GLU A 260 5.13 43.96 -12.40
CA GLU A 260 5.39 44.68 -13.66
C GLU A 260 4.09 45.15 -14.32
N LEU A 261 3.03 44.33 -14.32
CA LEU A 261 1.71 44.71 -14.82
C LEU A 261 1.11 45.85 -13.98
N GLU A 262 1.19 45.79 -12.66
CA GLU A 262 0.70 46.84 -11.74
C GLU A 262 1.45 48.15 -11.95
N GLU A 263 2.79 48.13 -12.04
CA GLU A 263 3.60 49.31 -12.34
C GLU A 263 3.25 49.91 -13.71
N THR A 264 3.01 49.06 -14.70
CA THR A 264 2.62 49.50 -16.05
C THR A 264 1.25 50.17 -16.01
N ARG A 265 0.27 49.58 -15.31
CA ARG A 265 -1.04 50.19 -15.09
C ARG A 265 -0.94 51.57 -14.42
N ILE A 266 -0.08 51.73 -13.40
CA ILE A 266 0.16 52.99 -12.71
C ILE A 266 0.82 54.01 -13.67
N LYS A 267 1.83 53.63 -14.44
CA LYS A 267 2.51 54.47 -15.43
C LYS A 267 1.56 54.96 -16.53
N VAL A 268 0.74 54.06 -17.08
CA VAL A 268 -0.26 54.40 -18.10
C VAL A 268 -1.31 55.36 -17.53
N ALA A 269 -1.82 55.11 -16.32
CA ALA A 269 -2.79 56.00 -15.65
C ALA A 269 -2.21 57.38 -15.35
N ARG A 270 -0.93 57.49 -14.90
CA ARG A 270 -0.24 58.76 -14.70
C ARG A 270 -0.07 59.53 -16.00
N ARG A 271 0.33 58.87 -17.10
CA ARG A 271 0.48 59.47 -18.41
C ARG A 271 -0.85 60.01 -18.94
N GLN A 272 -1.93 59.24 -18.83
CA GLN A 272 -3.28 59.67 -19.22
C GLN A 272 -3.78 60.88 -18.42
N ARG A 273 -3.47 60.95 -17.11
CA ARG A 273 -3.81 62.14 -16.26
C ARG A 273 -2.99 63.36 -16.67
N HIS A 274 -1.70 63.18 -16.98
CA HIS A 274 -0.82 64.26 -17.44
C HIS A 274 -1.26 64.83 -18.79
N ASP A 275 -1.56 63.94 -19.76
CA ASP A 275 -2.05 64.32 -21.09
C ASP A 275 -3.39 65.08 -21.02
N LYS A 276 -4.35 64.63 -20.17
CA LYS A 276 -5.59 65.35 -19.92
C LYS A 276 -5.36 66.75 -19.34
N LYS A 277 -4.34 66.94 -18.49
CA LYS A 277 -4.00 68.23 -17.88
C LYS A 277 -3.36 69.19 -18.90
N LEU A 278 -2.55 68.67 -19.84
CA LEU A 278 -1.94 69.43 -20.94
C LEU A 278 -2.94 69.85 -22.01
N ASP A 279 -3.91 68.94 -22.37
CA ASP A 279 -4.98 69.27 -23.33
C ASP A 279 -5.92 70.38 -22.87
N GLY A 280 -6.12 70.53 -21.52
CA GLY A 280 -6.88 71.62 -20.96
C GLY A 280 -6.15 72.98 -21.01
N GLN A 281 -4.84 72.99 -21.29
CA GLN A 281 -4.02 74.22 -21.33
C GLN A 281 -3.60 74.65 -22.73
N ARG A 282 -3.75 73.81 -23.77
CA ARG A 282 -3.35 74.05 -25.17
C ARG A 282 -4.57 74.13 -26.12
N LYS A 283 -4.78 75.20 -26.84
CA LYS A 283 -5.74 75.37 -27.96
C LYS A 283 -5.16 74.71 -29.24
N ALA A 284 -5.07 73.33 -29.26
CA ALA A 284 -4.69 72.58 -30.46
C ALA A 284 -5.97 72.33 -31.30
N PRO A 285 -5.89 72.18 -32.67
CA PRO A 285 -7.01 71.79 -33.49
C PRO A 285 -7.54 70.43 -33.04
N ARG A 286 -8.87 70.29 -32.88
CA ARG A 286 -9.55 69.11 -32.34
C ARG A 286 -9.19 67.78 -33.06
N ILE A 287 -8.86 67.81 -34.35
CA ILE A 287 -8.50 66.62 -35.14
C ILE A 287 -7.15 66.06 -34.70
N VAL A 288 -6.11 66.88 -34.53
CA VAL A 288 -4.74 66.46 -34.11
C VAL A 288 -4.72 65.99 -32.65
N ALA A 289 -5.52 66.58 -31.77
CA ALA A 289 -5.69 66.15 -30.41
C ALA A 289 -6.37 64.76 -30.30
N GLY A 290 -7.35 64.48 -31.21
CA GLY A 290 -8.04 63.22 -31.30
C GLY A 290 -7.14 62.04 -31.76
N GLU A 291 -6.30 62.26 -32.77
CA GLU A 291 -5.35 61.26 -33.29
C GLU A 291 -4.26 60.92 -32.26
N ARG A 292 -3.68 61.92 -31.59
CA ARG A 292 -2.69 61.70 -30.53
C ARG A 292 -3.26 60.92 -29.36
N LYS A 293 -4.51 61.17 -28.97
CA LYS A 293 -5.20 60.47 -27.89
C LYS A 293 -5.45 59.01 -28.26
N ARG A 294 -5.89 58.70 -29.50
CA ARG A 294 -6.04 57.33 -30.00
C ARG A 294 -4.73 56.59 -30.02
N SER A 295 -3.66 57.15 -30.59
CA SER A 295 -2.33 56.53 -30.67
C SER A 295 -1.73 56.28 -29.28
N ALA A 296 -1.91 57.18 -28.30
CA ALA A 296 -1.47 56.99 -26.94
C ALA A 296 -2.27 55.89 -26.20
N GLN A 297 -3.58 55.80 -26.49
CA GLN A 297 -4.47 54.79 -25.94
C GLN A 297 -4.14 53.40 -26.50
N GLU A 298 -3.98 53.29 -27.83
CA GLU A 298 -3.59 52.06 -28.53
C GLU A 298 -2.21 51.56 -28.06
N SER A 299 -1.24 52.45 -27.84
CA SER A 299 0.08 52.07 -27.33
C SER A 299 0.00 51.60 -25.87
N GLY A 300 -0.85 52.23 -25.04
CA GLY A 300 -1.08 51.84 -23.64
C GLY A 300 -1.79 50.47 -23.53
N ASP A 301 -2.77 50.25 -24.38
CA ASP A 301 -3.53 48.97 -24.42
C ASP A 301 -2.66 47.84 -24.94
N ARG A 302 -1.83 48.06 -25.98
CA ARG A 302 -0.86 47.09 -26.47
C ARG A 302 0.20 46.71 -25.44
N LEU A 303 0.71 47.67 -24.69
CA LEU A 303 1.68 47.41 -23.61
C LEU A 303 1.03 46.64 -22.46
N ARG A 304 -0.24 46.93 -22.14
CA ARG A 304 -1.00 46.21 -21.11
C ARG A 304 -1.27 44.78 -21.54
N GLY A 305 -1.73 44.55 -22.79
CA GLY A 305 -1.94 43.21 -23.34
C GLY A 305 -0.67 42.37 -23.29
N LEU A 306 0.49 42.93 -23.67
CA LEU A 306 1.76 42.19 -23.60
C LEU A 306 2.12 41.73 -22.17
N HIS A 307 1.84 42.52 -21.15
CA HIS A 307 2.09 42.14 -19.76
C HIS A 307 1.02 41.16 -19.22
N GLU A 308 -0.21 41.26 -19.67
CA GLU A 308 -1.28 40.29 -19.37
C GLU A 308 -0.95 38.91 -19.97
N ASP A 309 -0.55 38.85 -21.22
CA ASP A 309 -0.11 37.61 -21.88
C ASP A 309 1.07 36.93 -21.14
N ARG A 310 2.09 37.74 -20.75
CA ARG A 310 3.22 37.21 -19.97
C ARG A 310 2.84 36.69 -18.59
N LEU A 311 1.87 37.32 -17.94
CA LEU A 311 1.35 36.87 -16.65
C LEU A 311 0.61 35.53 -16.82
N ASP A 312 -0.18 35.38 -17.88
CA ASP A 312 -0.92 34.17 -18.14
C ASP A 312 0.03 33.01 -18.51
N GLU A 313 1.07 33.25 -19.33
CA GLU A 313 2.13 32.28 -19.58
C GLU A 313 2.90 31.88 -18.30
N ALA A 314 3.13 32.83 -17.38
CA ALA A 314 3.78 32.53 -16.11
C ALA A 314 2.88 31.69 -15.18
N ARG A 315 1.55 31.89 -15.23
CA ARG A 315 0.57 31.08 -14.51
C ARG A 315 0.49 29.67 -15.06
N GLU A 316 0.47 29.50 -16.37
CA GLU A 316 0.49 28.17 -17.02
C GLU A 316 1.74 27.39 -16.59
N ARG A 317 2.94 28.00 -16.68
CA ARG A 317 4.18 27.37 -16.23
C ARG A 317 4.16 27.01 -14.74
N ARG A 318 3.51 27.84 -13.92
CA ARG A 318 3.33 27.54 -12.49
C ARG A 318 2.39 26.36 -12.27
N GLU A 319 1.31 26.24 -13.04
CA GLU A 319 0.38 25.11 -12.96
C GLU A 319 1.07 23.82 -13.38
N GLU A 320 1.81 23.82 -14.48
CA GLU A 320 2.61 22.67 -14.93
C GLU A 320 3.64 22.23 -13.86
N ALA A 321 4.35 23.21 -13.26
CA ALA A 321 5.30 22.91 -12.18
C ALA A 321 4.60 22.40 -10.91
N ALA A 322 3.37 22.83 -10.64
CA ALA A 322 2.59 22.36 -9.50
C ALA A 322 2.05 20.93 -9.70
N GLU A 323 1.73 20.54 -10.94
CA GLU A 323 1.32 19.18 -11.29
C GLU A 323 2.46 18.16 -11.16
N ALA A 324 3.70 18.60 -11.40
CA ALA A 324 4.89 17.76 -11.24
C ALA A 324 5.19 17.40 -9.78
N ILE A 325 4.66 18.18 -8.83
CA ILE A 325 4.84 17.89 -7.40
C ILE A 325 3.88 16.77 -6.98
N ARG A 326 4.46 15.71 -6.43
CA ARG A 326 3.68 14.66 -5.76
C ARG A 326 3.17 15.21 -4.43
N ARG A 327 1.88 15.45 -4.34
CA ARG A 327 1.23 15.85 -3.09
C ARG A 327 0.80 14.60 -2.34
N ASP A 328 1.73 13.90 -1.72
CA ASP A 328 1.38 12.92 -0.71
C ASP A 328 0.88 13.72 0.51
N ALA A 329 -0.43 13.84 0.63
CA ALA A 329 -1.03 14.59 1.70
C ALA A 329 -0.78 13.87 3.04
N GLU A 330 -0.12 14.55 3.98
CA GLU A 330 0.10 14.06 5.34
C GLU A 330 -1.13 14.34 6.21
N ILE A 331 -1.42 13.44 7.13
CA ILE A 331 -2.45 13.63 8.15
C ILE A 331 -1.80 14.37 9.33
N LYS A 332 -2.12 15.66 9.49
CA LYS A 332 -1.65 16.46 10.64
C LYS A 332 -2.81 16.76 11.57
N VAL A 333 -2.96 15.97 12.62
CA VAL A 333 -4.04 16.08 13.60
C VAL A 333 -3.47 16.55 14.93
N SER A 334 -4.19 17.39 15.66
CA SER A 334 -3.92 17.69 17.06
C SER A 334 -4.96 16.97 17.91
N LEU A 335 -4.52 16.09 18.80
CA LEU A 335 -5.34 15.21 19.62
C LEU A 335 -5.03 15.40 21.13
N PRO A 336 -5.20 16.63 21.67
CA PRO A 336 -4.71 16.97 23.01
C PRO A 336 -5.37 16.18 24.15
N TYR A 337 -6.57 15.64 23.93
CA TYR A 337 -7.29 14.87 24.94
C TYR A 337 -6.90 13.39 25.00
N THR A 338 -6.00 12.96 24.12
CA THR A 338 -5.47 11.58 24.12
C THR A 338 -4.27 11.42 25.05
N ALA A 339 -3.67 12.51 25.51
CA ALA A 339 -2.45 12.52 26.32
C ALA A 339 -2.60 11.73 27.63
N VAL A 340 -1.60 10.92 27.93
CA VAL A 340 -1.49 10.15 29.16
C VAL A 340 -0.24 10.59 29.92
N PRO A 341 -0.37 11.01 31.19
CA PRO A 341 0.79 11.36 32.01
C PRO A 341 1.74 10.17 32.21
N ALA A 342 3.04 10.43 32.22
CA ALA A 342 4.05 9.43 32.54
C ALA A 342 3.76 8.78 33.92
N GLY A 343 3.89 7.46 34.00
CA GLY A 343 3.63 6.69 35.23
C GLY A 343 2.16 6.41 35.55
N ARG A 344 1.19 6.95 34.78
CA ARG A 344 -0.22 6.54 34.93
C ARG A 344 -0.40 5.12 34.40
N THR A 345 -1.01 4.25 35.20
CA THR A 345 -1.42 2.92 34.75
C THR A 345 -2.50 3.06 33.66
N VAL A 346 -2.28 2.43 32.52
CA VAL A 346 -3.16 2.44 31.33
C VAL A 346 -3.86 1.10 31.20
N LEU A 347 -3.10 0.00 31.31
CA LEU A 347 -3.60 -1.36 31.14
C LEU A 347 -2.87 -2.29 32.12
N THR A 348 -3.62 -3.19 32.74
CA THR A 348 -3.09 -4.28 33.56
C THR A 348 -3.68 -5.60 33.10
N VAL A 349 -2.82 -6.55 32.77
CA VAL A 349 -3.15 -7.94 32.41
C VAL A 349 -2.44 -8.86 33.40
N ARG A 350 -3.18 -9.80 34.00
CA ARG A 350 -2.64 -10.73 35.01
C ARG A 350 -3.06 -12.15 34.70
N GLY A 351 -2.08 -13.05 34.52
CA GLY A 351 -2.29 -14.47 34.34
C GLY A 351 -3.29 -14.83 33.25
N LEU A 352 -3.31 -14.04 32.16
CA LEU A 352 -4.30 -14.14 31.10
C LEU A 352 -4.03 -15.37 30.24
N SER A 353 -5.06 -16.20 30.05
CA SER A 353 -5.11 -17.28 29.06
C SER A 353 -6.22 -17.00 28.06
N LEU A 354 -5.93 -17.23 26.77
CA LEU A 354 -6.88 -16.92 25.71
C LEU A 354 -7.83 -18.10 25.41
N PRO A 355 -9.09 -17.82 25.02
CA PRO A 355 -10.02 -18.86 24.59
C PRO A 355 -9.64 -19.47 23.24
N TYR A 356 -8.95 -18.70 22.38
CA TYR A 356 -8.42 -19.11 21.09
C TYR A 356 -7.00 -18.61 20.91
N GLY A 357 -6.13 -19.41 20.29
CA GLY A 357 -4.71 -19.10 20.13
C GLY A 357 -3.85 -19.96 21.05
N ARG A 358 -2.58 -19.56 21.24
CA ARG A 358 -1.59 -20.35 21.95
C ARG A 358 -1.35 -19.90 23.39
N LEU A 359 -1.59 -18.63 23.71
CA LEU A 359 -1.25 -18.05 25.00
C LEU A 359 -1.91 -18.81 26.17
N ARG A 360 -1.09 -19.42 27.00
CA ARG A 360 -1.50 -20.18 28.20
C ARG A 360 -1.48 -19.32 29.44
N GLU A 361 -0.48 -18.44 29.55
CA GLU A 361 -0.34 -17.50 30.63
C GLU A 361 0.38 -16.24 30.14
N GLY A 362 -0.20 -15.07 30.38
CA GLY A 362 0.38 -13.79 30.01
C GLY A 362 0.10 -12.71 31.03
N SER A 363 1.10 -11.89 31.32
CA SER A 363 0.94 -10.71 32.14
C SER A 363 1.58 -9.52 31.43
N LEU A 364 0.91 -8.36 31.46
CA LEU A 364 1.37 -7.13 30.85
C LEU A 364 0.94 -5.94 31.69
N HIS A 365 1.86 -5.05 31.96
CA HIS A 365 1.56 -3.79 32.63
C HIS A 365 2.03 -2.64 31.73
N VAL A 366 1.11 -1.72 31.42
CA VAL A 366 1.34 -0.58 30.53
C VAL A 366 1.17 0.71 31.34
N GLN A 367 2.17 1.58 31.27
CA GLN A 367 2.20 2.86 31.98
C GLN A 367 2.50 4.02 31.03
N GLY A 368 1.81 5.15 31.24
CA GLY A 368 2.05 6.35 30.45
C GLY A 368 1.81 6.14 28.96
N PRO A 369 2.43 6.96 28.10
CA PRO A 369 2.25 6.89 26.65
C PRO A 369 3.18 5.85 26.01
N GLU A 370 3.29 4.65 26.60
CA GLU A 370 4.09 3.56 26.02
C GLU A 370 3.57 3.16 24.65
N ARG A 371 4.48 2.83 23.73
CA ARG A 371 4.18 2.32 22.39
C ARG A 371 4.69 0.88 22.29
N ILE A 372 3.76 -0.06 22.18
CA ILE A 372 4.04 -1.49 22.28
C ILE A 372 3.72 -2.17 20.95
N ALA A 373 4.65 -2.95 20.41
CA ALA A 373 4.41 -3.88 19.32
C ALA A 373 4.10 -5.27 19.87
N LEU A 374 3.03 -5.89 19.39
CA LEU A 374 2.67 -7.28 19.65
C LEU A 374 2.97 -8.13 18.42
N ILE A 375 4.04 -8.91 18.51
CA ILE A 375 4.52 -9.79 17.44
C ILE A 375 4.13 -11.23 17.76
N GLY A 376 3.96 -12.07 16.78
CA GLY A 376 3.69 -13.50 16.94
C GLY A 376 3.25 -14.15 15.65
N ARG A 377 3.39 -15.47 15.56
CA ARG A 377 2.98 -16.23 14.37
C ARG A 377 1.48 -16.06 14.07
N ASN A 378 1.09 -16.34 12.83
CA ASN A 378 -0.33 -16.43 12.49
C ASN A 378 -0.98 -17.55 13.31
N GLY A 379 -2.16 -17.26 13.87
CA GLY A 379 -2.85 -18.19 14.77
C GLY A 379 -2.34 -18.20 16.22
N ALA A 380 -1.29 -17.45 16.58
CA ALA A 380 -0.83 -17.33 17.97
C ALA A 380 -1.88 -16.71 18.91
N GLY A 381 -2.82 -15.91 18.34
CA GLY A 381 -3.91 -15.31 19.13
C GLY A 381 -3.81 -13.81 19.29
N LYS A 382 -3.03 -13.08 18.46
CA LYS A 382 -2.89 -11.60 18.54
C LYS A 382 -4.24 -10.89 18.54
N THR A 383 -5.08 -11.15 17.54
CA THR A 383 -6.44 -10.59 17.45
C THR A 383 -7.31 -10.98 18.65
N THR A 384 -7.21 -12.25 19.09
CA THR A 384 -7.92 -12.74 20.29
C THR A 384 -7.48 -11.98 21.52
N PHE A 385 -6.18 -11.76 21.70
CA PHE A 385 -5.63 -10.97 22.79
C PHE A 385 -6.18 -9.54 22.77
N LEU A 386 -6.12 -8.83 21.65
CA LEU A 386 -6.66 -7.47 21.53
C LEU A 386 -8.17 -7.42 21.84
N ARG A 387 -8.97 -8.37 21.35
CA ARG A 387 -10.41 -8.45 21.64
C ARG A 387 -10.70 -8.81 23.10
N THR A 388 -9.81 -9.56 23.73
CA THR A 388 -9.94 -9.82 25.19
C THR A 388 -9.66 -8.55 26.00
N LEU A 389 -8.71 -7.72 25.56
CA LEU A 389 -8.44 -6.43 26.20
C LEU A 389 -9.62 -5.44 26.06
N THR A 390 -10.42 -5.53 24.99
CA THR A 390 -11.63 -4.70 24.81
C THR A 390 -12.82 -5.21 25.61
N GLY A 391 -12.75 -6.42 26.13
CA GLY A 391 -13.89 -7.11 26.79
C GLY A 391 -14.87 -7.75 25.79
N GLU A 392 -14.59 -7.73 24.48
CA GLU A 392 -15.42 -8.43 23.47
C GLU A 392 -15.35 -9.95 23.62
N LEU A 393 -14.23 -10.46 24.11
CA LEU A 393 -14.02 -11.88 24.39
C LEU A 393 -13.66 -12.07 25.85
N ALA A 394 -14.31 -13.03 26.50
CA ALA A 394 -13.91 -13.43 27.84
C ALA A 394 -12.62 -14.25 27.81
N PRO A 395 -11.66 -13.99 28.70
CA PRO A 395 -10.46 -14.83 28.82
C PRO A 395 -10.84 -16.23 29.36
N SER A 396 -10.01 -17.23 29.09
CA SER A 396 -10.17 -18.56 29.71
C SER A 396 -9.78 -18.52 31.20
N THR A 397 -8.73 -17.80 31.54
CA THR A 397 -8.30 -17.51 32.91
C THR A 397 -7.67 -16.12 32.98
N GLY A 398 -7.52 -15.59 34.20
CA GLY A 398 -6.92 -14.29 34.43
C GLY A 398 -7.85 -13.12 34.15
N GLU A 399 -7.29 -11.94 34.17
CA GLU A 399 -8.04 -10.69 33.98
C GLU A 399 -7.26 -9.65 33.17
N ALA A 400 -7.98 -8.79 32.47
CA ALA A 400 -7.45 -7.61 31.80
C ALA A 400 -8.29 -6.40 32.16
N THR A 401 -7.66 -5.32 32.62
CA THR A 401 -8.34 -4.10 33.05
C THR A 401 -7.68 -2.88 32.42
N ALA A 402 -8.43 -2.14 31.61
CA ALA A 402 -8.02 -0.84 31.11
C ALA A 402 -8.45 0.25 32.10
N ALA A 403 -7.51 1.05 32.59
CA ALA A 403 -7.76 2.13 33.54
C ALA A 403 -8.07 3.48 32.85
N VAL A 404 -8.11 3.49 31.53
CA VAL A 404 -8.33 4.67 30.69
C VAL A 404 -9.28 4.33 29.52
N PRO A 405 -9.90 5.33 28.86
CA PRO A 405 -10.67 5.09 27.66
C PRO A 405 -9.84 4.38 26.57
N LEU A 406 -10.36 3.25 26.10
CA LEU A 406 -9.72 2.39 25.12
C LEU A 406 -10.55 2.38 23.84
N LYS A 407 -9.89 2.36 22.68
CA LYS A 407 -10.49 2.09 21.38
C LYS A 407 -9.67 1.07 20.61
N PHE A 408 -10.38 0.28 19.80
CA PHE A 408 -9.81 -0.78 18.99
C PHE A 408 -10.12 -0.54 17.51
N LEU A 409 -9.10 -0.60 16.68
CA LEU A 409 -9.20 -0.62 15.24
C LEU A 409 -8.88 -2.03 14.75
N PRO A 410 -9.89 -2.82 14.38
CA PRO A 410 -9.71 -4.19 13.91
C PRO A 410 -9.14 -4.23 12.48
N GLN A 411 -8.52 -5.34 12.12
CA GLN A 411 -8.02 -5.60 10.77
C GLN A 411 -9.13 -5.47 9.70
N ARG A 412 -10.33 -5.97 9.99
CA ARG A 412 -11.52 -5.69 9.18
C ARG A 412 -12.12 -4.38 9.66
N LEU A 413 -12.22 -3.41 8.76
CA LEU A 413 -12.70 -2.06 9.06
C LEU A 413 -14.23 -2.01 9.18
N ASP A 414 -14.81 -2.93 9.94
CA ASP A 414 -16.24 -3.06 10.22
C ASP A 414 -16.76 -2.11 11.30
N VAL A 415 -15.90 -1.21 11.78
CA VAL A 415 -16.27 -0.09 12.65
C VAL A 415 -17.11 0.98 11.94
N LEU A 416 -17.11 1.00 10.60
CA LEU A 416 -17.88 1.91 9.77
C LEU A 416 -19.17 1.25 9.27
N ASP A 417 -20.25 2.02 9.28
CA ASP A 417 -21.50 1.68 8.62
C ASP A 417 -21.44 2.16 7.16
N ASP A 418 -21.54 1.23 6.24
CA ASP A 418 -21.40 1.47 4.79
C ASP A 418 -22.47 2.38 4.21
N ALA A 419 -23.66 2.42 4.84
CA ALA A 419 -24.78 3.25 4.40
C ALA A 419 -24.65 4.71 4.84
N LEU A 420 -23.84 4.99 5.87
CA LEU A 420 -23.66 6.32 6.43
C LEU A 420 -22.50 7.06 5.76
N SER A 421 -22.56 8.39 5.80
CA SER A 421 -21.43 9.24 5.38
C SER A 421 -20.24 9.10 6.34
N VAL A 422 -19.06 9.52 5.87
CA VAL A 422 -17.87 9.58 6.74
C VAL A 422 -18.12 10.48 7.96
N ALA A 423 -18.80 11.62 7.77
CA ALA A 423 -19.13 12.54 8.85
C ALA A 423 -20.08 11.90 9.87
N ASP A 424 -21.13 11.20 9.41
CA ASP A 424 -22.08 10.52 10.28
C ASP A 424 -21.45 9.38 11.06
N ASN A 425 -20.55 8.62 10.43
CA ASN A 425 -19.77 7.57 11.11
C ASN A 425 -18.93 8.14 12.27
N VAL A 426 -18.27 9.29 12.07
CA VAL A 426 -17.52 9.97 13.14
C VAL A 426 -18.48 10.53 14.20
N ALA A 427 -19.64 11.09 13.81
CA ALA A 427 -20.63 11.61 14.74
C ALA A 427 -21.15 10.53 15.71
N ARG A 428 -21.34 9.30 15.24
CA ARG A 428 -21.72 8.13 16.08
C ARG A 428 -20.69 7.82 17.17
N THR A 429 -19.41 8.02 16.90
CA THR A 429 -18.34 7.72 17.86
C THR A 429 -17.99 8.91 18.75
N ALA A 430 -18.43 10.13 18.39
CA ALA A 430 -18.14 11.38 19.09
C ALA A 430 -19.44 12.12 19.49
N PRO A 431 -20.31 11.53 20.34
CA PRO A 431 -21.55 12.17 20.74
C PRO A 431 -21.28 13.52 21.46
N GLY A 432 -22.05 14.55 21.10
CA GLY A 432 -21.89 15.90 21.63
C GLY A 432 -20.91 16.79 20.88
N THR A 433 -20.20 16.28 19.88
CA THR A 433 -19.34 17.08 19.00
C THR A 433 -20.20 17.72 17.90
N THR A 434 -20.02 19.03 17.66
CA THR A 434 -20.79 19.70 16.62
C THR A 434 -20.34 19.28 15.21
N ASP A 435 -21.27 19.34 14.25
CA ASP A 435 -21.01 18.98 12.84
C ASP A 435 -19.81 19.77 12.25
N ASN A 436 -19.71 21.07 12.55
CA ASN A 436 -18.58 21.89 12.12
C ASN A 436 -17.24 21.42 12.70
N GLN A 437 -17.22 20.96 13.94
CA GLN A 437 -16.00 20.40 14.57
C GLN A 437 -15.61 19.08 13.91
N ILE A 438 -16.58 18.18 13.65
CA ILE A 438 -16.36 16.91 12.96
C ILE A 438 -15.79 17.17 11.57
N ARG A 439 -16.39 18.05 10.76
CA ARG A 439 -15.88 18.41 9.41
C ARG A 439 -14.49 19.03 9.46
N SER A 440 -14.24 19.90 10.43
CA SER A 440 -12.91 20.51 10.63
C SER A 440 -11.84 19.45 10.93
N GLN A 441 -12.15 18.47 11.79
CA GLN A 441 -11.24 17.38 12.09
C GLN A 441 -11.08 16.43 10.89
N LEU A 442 -12.17 16.05 10.23
CA LEU A 442 -12.15 15.21 9.03
C LEU A 442 -11.32 15.82 7.89
N ALA A 443 -11.32 17.16 7.76
CA ALA A 443 -10.47 17.83 6.78
C ALA A 443 -8.96 17.57 7.02
N ARG A 444 -8.55 17.35 8.28
CA ARG A 444 -7.18 16.96 8.66
C ARG A 444 -6.88 15.50 8.32
N PHE A 445 -7.90 14.62 8.33
CA PHE A 445 -7.85 13.25 7.81
C PHE A 445 -8.08 13.19 6.29
N LEU A 446 -7.97 14.34 5.60
CA LEU A 446 -8.07 14.48 4.14
C LEU A 446 -9.50 14.29 3.57
N PHE A 447 -10.54 14.35 4.40
CA PHE A 447 -11.93 14.40 3.98
C PHE A 447 -12.43 15.84 3.96
N LYS A 448 -12.18 16.57 2.86
CA LYS A 448 -12.54 17.98 2.69
C LYS A 448 -13.84 18.14 1.89
N GLY A 449 -14.72 19.05 2.33
CA GLY A 449 -15.95 19.40 1.61
C GLY A 449 -16.84 18.20 1.36
N ALA A 450 -17.27 18.01 0.12
CA ALA A 450 -18.17 16.91 -0.29
C ALA A 450 -17.64 15.49 0.02
N ARG A 451 -16.32 15.31 0.20
CA ARG A 451 -15.76 14.00 0.57
C ARG A 451 -16.16 13.53 1.96
N ALA A 452 -16.46 14.44 2.89
CA ALA A 452 -16.95 14.09 4.22
C ALA A 452 -18.38 13.51 4.17
N GLU A 453 -19.14 13.86 3.14
CA GLU A 453 -20.54 13.39 2.91
C GLU A 453 -20.60 12.08 2.11
N GLN A 454 -19.48 11.59 1.63
CA GLN A 454 -19.43 10.37 0.85
C GLN A 454 -19.78 9.16 1.72
N ALA A 455 -20.63 8.26 1.22
CA ALA A 455 -21.01 7.03 1.92
C ALA A 455 -19.78 6.12 2.11
N ALA A 456 -19.58 5.57 3.30
CA ALA A 456 -18.40 4.77 3.66
C ALA A 456 -18.24 3.54 2.75
N GLY A 457 -19.34 2.94 2.27
CA GLY A 457 -19.30 1.80 1.36
C GLY A 457 -18.75 2.12 -0.05
N THR A 458 -18.65 3.40 -0.43
CA THR A 458 -18.12 3.83 -1.74
C THR A 458 -16.65 4.22 -1.69
N LEU A 459 -16.03 4.19 -0.52
CA LEU A 459 -14.64 4.56 -0.32
C LEU A 459 -13.68 3.49 -0.86
N SER A 460 -12.55 3.93 -1.41
CA SER A 460 -11.42 3.03 -1.66
C SER A 460 -10.87 2.46 -0.34
N GLY A 461 -10.13 1.35 -0.40
CA GLY A 461 -9.57 0.71 0.81
C GLY A 461 -8.76 1.67 1.68
N GLY A 462 -7.90 2.51 1.08
CA GLY A 462 -7.12 3.51 1.82
C GLY A 462 -7.98 4.66 2.40
N GLU A 463 -9.03 5.10 1.68
CA GLU A 463 -9.98 6.09 2.20
C GLU A 463 -10.82 5.51 3.33
N ARG A 464 -11.29 4.25 3.19
CA ARG A 464 -12.03 3.54 4.23
C ARG A 464 -11.18 3.40 5.50
N PHE A 465 -9.91 3.04 5.35
CA PHE A 465 -8.97 2.98 6.47
C PHE A 465 -8.85 4.34 7.18
N ARG A 466 -8.64 5.44 6.43
CA ARG A 466 -8.55 6.78 7.02
C ARG A 466 -9.85 7.20 7.74
N ALA A 467 -11.01 6.85 7.18
CA ALA A 467 -12.30 7.11 7.81
C ALA A 467 -12.46 6.34 9.12
N ALA A 468 -12.09 5.05 9.14
CA ALA A 468 -12.09 4.21 10.33
C ALA A 468 -11.12 4.73 11.40
N LEU A 469 -9.91 5.13 10.99
CA LEU A 469 -8.92 5.74 11.87
C LEU A 469 -9.44 7.06 12.47
N ALA A 470 -10.07 7.92 11.65
CA ALA A 470 -10.68 9.16 12.12
C ALA A 470 -11.80 8.88 13.13
N ALA A 471 -12.72 7.95 12.83
CA ALA A 471 -13.80 7.57 13.74
C ALA A 471 -13.28 7.01 15.07
N THR A 472 -12.16 6.31 15.03
CA THR A 472 -11.54 5.73 16.23
C THR A 472 -10.80 6.79 17.07
N MET A 473 -9.98 7.65 16.43
CA MET A 473 -9.14 8.63 17.13
C MET A 473 -9.93 9.86 17.61
N LEU A 474 -11.04 10.21 16.94
CA LEU A 474 -11.90 11.34 17.29
C LEU A 474 -13.06 10.94 18.22
N ALA A 475 -13.11 9.68 18.66
CA ALA A 475 -14.18 9.18 19.53
C ALA A 475 -14.27 9.95 20.87
N ALA A 476 -15.44 10.00 21.44
CA ALA A 476 -15.70 10.56 22.77
C ALA A 476 -16.19 9.45 23.73
N PRO A 477 -15.53 9.25 24.89
CA PRO A 477 -14.34 9.94 25.36
C PRO A 477 -13.12 9.67 24.46
N ALA A 478 -12.21 10.66 24.38
CA ALA A 478 -10.99 10.54 23.59
C ALA A 478 -10.17 9.32 24.04
N PRO A 479 -9.74 8.45 23.12
CA PRO A 479 -8.99 7.25 23.50
C PRO A 479 -7.63 7.63 24.06
N GLN A 480 -7.31 7.10 25.23
CA GLN A 480 -6.00 7.20 25.86
C GLN A 480 -5.19 5.91 25.73
N LEU A 481 -5.83 4.83 25.31
CA LEU A 481 -5.20 3.60 24.81
C LEU A 481 -5.81 3.26 23.44
N LEU A 482 -4.96 3.12 22.44
CA LEU A 482 -5.35 2.73 21.09
C LEU A 482 -4.77 1.35 20.77
N LEU A 483 -5.66 0.41 20.42
CA LEU A 483 -5.30 -0.92 19.96
C LEU A 483 -5.46 -0.99 18.45
N LEU A 484 -4.43 -1.45 17.72
CA LEU A 484 -4.45 -1.62 16.27
C LEU A 484 -4.12 -3.07 15.91
N ASP A 485 -4.94 -3.68 15.07
CA ASP A 485 -4.74 -5.05 14.58
C ASP A 485 -4.36 -5.05 13.10
N GLU A 486 -3.12 -5.39 12.79
CA GLU A 486 -2.54 -5.44 11.43
C GLU A 486 -2.87 -4.20 10.58
N PRO A 487 -2.59 -2.98 11.07
CA PRO A 487 -3.10 -1.75 10.46
C PRO A 487 -2.49 -1.42 9.09
N THR A 488 -1.36 -2.04 8.72
CA THR A 488 -0.70 -1.83 7.41
C THR A 488 -1.19 -2.79 6.33
N ASN A 489 -1.95 -3.83 6.68
CA ASN A 489 -2.46 -4.79 5.72
C ASN A 489 -3.37 -4.14 4.67
N ASN A 490 -3.16 -4.43 3.39
CA ASN A 490 -3.89 -3.88 2.24
C ASN A 490 -3.78 -2.35 2.07
N LEU A 491 -2.88 -1.67 2.80
CA LEU A 491 -2.60 -0.26 2.60
C LEU A 491 -1.50 -0.06 1.56
N ASP A 492 -1.68 0.93 0.69
CA ASP A 492 -0.58 1.37 -0.15
C ASP A 492 0.42 2.22 0.67
N LEU A 493 1.60 2.41 0.10
CA LEU A 493 2.69 3.14 0.75
C LEU A 493 2.34 4.58 1.12
N ALA A 494 1.43 5.22 0.38
CA ALA A 494 0.92 6.56 0.71
C ALA A 494 0.03 6.51 1.96
N SER A 495 -0.88 5.51 2.02
CA SER A 495 -1.75 5.29 3.18
C SER A 495 -0.96 4.90 4.43
N VAL A 496 0.11 4.09 4.29
CA VAL A 496 1.02 3.76 5.41
C VAL A 496 1.71 5.02 5.94
N ARG A 497 2.22 5.91 5.07
CA ARG A 497 2.79 7.20 5.50
C ARG A 497 1.76 8.08 6.23
N GLN A 498 0.52 8.10 5.74
CA GLN A 498 -0.57 8.85 6.38
C GLN A 498 -0.90 8.29 7.77
N LEU A 499 -0.94 6.97 7.91
CA LEU A 499 -1.10 6.30 9.19
C LEU A 499 0.04 6.65 10.16
N THR A 500 1.30 6.54 9.72
CA THR A 500 2.47 6.90 10.53
C THR A 500 2.35 8.33 11.04
N SER A 501 2.06 9.30 10.15
CA SER A 501 1.91 10.72 10.52
C SER A 501 0.74 10.96 11.49
N ALA A 502 -0.37 10.22 11.36
CA ALA A 502 -1.48 10.31 12.31
C ALA A 502 -1.08 9.76 13.70
N LEU A 503 -0.36 8.63 13.74
CA LEU A 503 0.09 8.01 14.99
C LEU A 503 1.22 8.80 15.67
N GLU A 504 2.07 9.51 14.92
CA GLU A 504 3.04 10.47 15.49
C GLU A 504 2.36 11.59 16.28
N SER A 505 1.18 12.02 15.83
CA SER A 505 0.38 13.05 16.50
C SER A 505 -0.43 12.53 17.71
N TYR A 506 -0.46 11.22 17.94
CA TYR A 506 -1.18 10.60 19.04
C TYR A 506 -0.32 10.55 20.30
N GLU A 507 -0.85 11.10 21.40
CA GLU A 507 -0.13 11.29 22.68
C GLU A 507 -0.50 10.24 23.76
N GLY A 508 -1.35 9.27 23.42
CA GLY A 508 -1.77 8.18 24.30
C GLY A 508 -0.86 6.94 24.20
N ALA A 509 -1.21 5.92 24.96
CA ALA A 509 -0.58 4.61 24.87
C ALA A 509 -1.06 3.87 23.61
N LEU A 510 -0.17 3.13 22.97
CA LEU A 510 -0.39 2.43 21.72
C LEU A 510 0.02 0.97 21.83
N LEU A 511 -0.86 0.05 21.44
CA LEU A 511 -0.55 -1.37 21.27
C LEU A 511 -0.91 -1.80 19.85
N ILE A 512 0.09 -2.17 19.07
CA ILE A 512 -0.05 -2.55 17.66
C ILE A 512 0.30 -4.03 17.50
N ALA A 513 -0.65 -4.85 17.08
CA ALA A 513 -0.35 -6.17 16.53
C ALA A 513 -0.02 -6.02 15.04
N GLY A 514 1.13 -6.54 14.60
CA GLY A 514 1.54 -6.40 13.21
C GLY A 514 2.83 -7.12 12.87
N HIS A 515 3.13 -7.13 11.56
CA HIS A 515 4.29 -7.81 10.98
C HIS A 515 5.17 -6.90 10.11
N ASP A 516 4.85 -5.61 10.02
CA ASP A 516 5.60 -4.61 9.24
C ASP A 516 6.62 -3.92 10.16
N LEU A 517 7.82 -4.50 10.27
CA LEU A 517 8.86 -3.97 11.16
C LEU A 517 9.26 -2.53 10.82
N PRO A 518 9.48 -2.14 9.53
CA PRO A 518 9.76 -0.76 9.17
C PRO A 518 8.67 0.25 9.59
N PHE A 519 7.40 -0.15 9.53
CA PHE A 519 6.31 0.67 10.03
C PHE A 519 6.34 0.78 11.55
N LEU A 520 6.47 -0.33 12.27
CA LEU A 520 6.51 -0.36 13.73
C LEU A 520 7.65 0.52 14.28
N GLU A 521 8.83 0.46 13.66
CA GLU A 521 9.96 1.34 14.00
C GLU A 521 9.64 2.81 13.71
N SER A 522 8.99 3.11 12.59
CA SER A 522 8.66 4.48 12.20
C SER A 522 7.65 5.15 13.14
N VAL A 523 6.78 4.40 13.80
CA VAL A 523 5.84 4.93 14.79
C VAL A 523 6.41 5.00 16.20
N GLY A 524 7.70 4.70 16.38
CA GLY A 524 8.43 4.89 17.65
C GLY A 524 8.05 3.88 18.72
N ILE A 525 7.97 2.59 18.37
CA ILE A 525 7.75 1.51 19.35
C ILE A 525 8.82 1.54 20.43
N THR A 526 8.41 1.51 21.70
CA THR A 526 9.29 1.52 22.90
C THR A 526 9.45 0.15 23.53
N ARG A 527 8.49 -0.76 23.33
CA ARG A 527 8.52 -2.13 23.88
C ARG A 527 8.02 -3.12 22.83
N TRP A 528 8.69 -4.26 22.76
CA TRP A 528 8.34 -5.34 21.85
C TRP A 528 7.89 -6.55 22.65
N MET A 529 6.72 -7.07 22.35
CA MET A 529 6.13 -8.23 23.01
C MET A 529 5.96 -9.37 22.01
N LEU A 530 6.51 -10.52 22.31
CA LEU A 530 6.29 -11.73 21.53
C LEU A 530 5.18 -12.56 22.19
N LEU A 531 4.14 -12.87 21.40
CA LEU A 531 3.03 -13.70 21.81
C LEU A 531 3.14 -15.08 21.15
N ASP A 532 3.32 -16.09 21.98
CA ASP A 532 3.25 -17.49 21.60
C ASP A 532 2.51 -18.27 22.73
N ASP A 533 3.07 -19.33 23.29
CA ASP A 533 2.52 -20.02 24.47
C ASP A 533 2.57 -19.12 25.73
N GLU A 534 3.51 -18.21 25.75
CA GLU A 534 3.69 -17.16 26.77
C GLU A 534 3.75 -15.78 26.11
N LEU A 535 3.50 -14.74 26.90
CA LEU A 535 3.69 -13.34 26.52
C LEU A 535 5.00 -12.85 27.10
N ARG A 536 6.04 -12.69 26.29
CA ARG A 536 7.36 -12.25 26.75
C ARG A 536 7.83 -10.96 26.09
N GLU A 537 8.61 -10.19 26.83
CA GLU A 537 9.28 -9.02 26.29
C GLU A 537 10.50 -9.43 25.47
N THR A 538 10.76 -8.72 24.40
CA THR A 538 11.82 -8.95 23.44
C THR A 538 12.30 -7.61 22.87
N ASP A 539 13.23 -7.61 21.93
CA ASP A 539 13.65 -6.42 21.19
C ASP A 539 13.57 -6.63 19.67
N ALA A 540 13.76 -5.55 18.93
CA ALA A 540 13.66 -5.59 17.48
C ALA A 540 14.73 -6.48 16.83
N ASP A 541 15.91 -6.57 17.41
CA ASP A 541 17.02 -7.36 16.87
C ASP A 541 16.78 -8.85 17.10
N GLU A 542 16.33 -9.24 18.31
CA GLU A 542 15.88 -10.60 18.60
C GLU A 542 14.75 -11.05 17.66
N ILE A 543 13.78 -10.14 17.39
CA ILE A 543 12.72 -10.41 16.42
C ILE A 543 13.30 -10.65 15.02
N ARG A 544 14.22 -9.80 14.56
CA ARG A 544 14.88 -9.98 13.27
C ARG A 544 15.66 -11.29 13.21
N GLU A 545 16.34 -11.69 14.29
CA GLU A 545 17.05 -12.96 14.39
C GLU A 545 16.09 -14.16 14.41
N LEU A 546 15.07 -14.15 15.25
CA LEU A 546 14.08 -15.23 15.35
C LEU A 546 13.36 -15.51 14.04
N PHE A 547 13.08 -14.46 13.27
CA PHE A 547 12.44 -14.55 11.97
C PHE A 547 13.44 -14.54 10.79
N GLY A 548 14.73 -14.25 11.06
CA GLY A 548 15.84 -14.26 10.09
C GLY A 548 16.64 -15.58 10.04
N SER A 549 16.73 -16.32 11.13
CA SER A 549 17.48 -17.58 11.23
C SER A 549 16.57 -18.80 11.01
N ALA A 550 16.70 -19.43 9.85
CA ALA A 550 15.92 -20.61 9.47
C ALA A 550 16.66 -21.95 9.77
N GLU A 551 17.60 -21.98 10.70
CA GLU A 551 18.48 -23.16 10.88
C GLU A 551 18.68 -23.65 12.32
N SER A 552 17.71 -23.73 13.20
CA SER A 552 18.02 -24.46 14.45
C SER A 552 16.85 -24.88 15.33
N THR A 553 15.73 -25.39 14.80
CA THR A 553 14.73 -25.99 15.70
C THR A 553 14.11 -27.29 15.17
N GLN A 554 14.92 -28.17 14.60
CA GLN A 554 14.52 -29.58 14.35
C GLN A 554 15.54 -30.62 14.82
N ALA A 555 16.47 -30.27 15.70
CA ALA A 555 17.41 -31.20 16.29
C ALA A 555 17.20 -31.32 17.81
N GLY A 556 16.01 -31.78 18.25
CA GLY A 556 15.79 -31.91 19.68
C GLY A 556 14.45 -32.52 20.07
N THR A 557 14.06 -33.66 19.46
CA THR A 557 13.25 -34.72 20.14
C THR A 557 13.32 -35.98 19.27
N ALA A 558 14.32 -36.80 19.55
CA ALA A 558 14.32 -38.20 19.20
C ALA A 558 13.63 -39.00 20.30
#